data_c16e0376ecd849df3beb07f66349b713
#
_entry.id   c16e0376ecd849df3beb07f66349b713
#
_cell.length_a   1.000
_cell.length_b   1.000
_cell.length_c   1.000
_cell.angle_alpha   90.00
_cell.angle_beta   90.00
_cell.angle_gamma   90.00
#
_symmetry.space_group_name_H-M   'P 1'
#
loop_
_entity.id
_entity.type
_entity.pdbx_description
1 polymer ?
#
loop_
_entity_poly.entity_id
_entity_poly.type
_entity_poly.pdbx_seq_one_letter_code
_entity_poly.pdbx_strand_id
1 'polypeptide(L)'
;MLRSVNRAARAWQTADGANRRHEQEDLPCLSRTTDDHRACLGRDRSQTLGRLDLRPWSSIDASTDPVGELWLERTDKSAPNPALLLKLLFTSEPLSIQVHPNDAFARSIGLPNGKTEAWYILSALPGARIALGLNRHLTPQELREAIGDGSIADLVQWRPVAQGDVIFVPGGTIHAIGADIVLAEIQQRSDATFRLFDFGRHRELHEDSVVAASEAGPPPTQPPPRRLTDARLVLVASSYFVFERIDLRRIRSGDSRPIGKPGFS
;
A
#
# COMPACT_ATOMS: atom_id res chain seq x y z
N MET A 1 -13.01 5.12 27.43
CA MET A 1 -12.25 5.00 26.18
C MET A 1 -11.75 3.58 25.91
N LEU A 2 -11.00 2.92 26.80
CA LEU A 2 -10.48 1.55 26.60
C LEU A 2 -11.54 0.45 26.30
N ARG A 3 -12.78 0.62 26.77
CA ARG A 3 -13.87 -0.36 26.51
C ARG A 3 -14.46 -0.28 25.11
N SER A 4 -14.46 0.90 24.48
CA SER A 4 -14.98 1.07 23.10
C SER A 4 -13.98 0.57 22.06
N VAL A 5 -12.67 0.78 22.28
CA VAL A 5 -11.60 0.29 21.39
C VAL A 5 -11.58 -1.24 21.36
N ASN A 6 -11.77 -1.89 22.53
CA ASN A 6 -11.85 -3.36 22.58
C ASN A 6 -13.11 -3.94 21.89
N ARG A 7 -14.18 -3.16 21.78
CA ARG A 7 -15.38 -3.61 21.08
C ARG A 7 -15.21 -3.54 19.55
N ALA A 8 -14.57 -2.48 19.06
CA ALA A 8 -14.23 -2.35 17.65
C ALA A 8 -13.24 -3.43 17.20
N ALA A 9 -12.21 -3.71 18.02
CA ALA A 9 -11.23 -4.76 17.75
C ALA A 9 -11.88 -6.16 17.72
N ARG A 10 -12.85 -6.43 18.60
CA ARG A 10 -13.59 -7.70 18.60
C ARG A 10 -14.53 -7.81 17.40
N ALA A 11 -15.17 -6.72 16.98
CA ALA A 11 -16.01 -6.72 15.79
C ALA A 11 -15.18 -7.00 14.54
N TRP A 12 -13.96 -6.46 14.47
CA TRP A 12 -13.03 -6.75 13.38
C TRP A 12 -12.59 -8.22 13.35
N GLN A 13 -12.26 -8.80 14.51
CA GLN A 13 -11.89 -10.22 14.62
C GLN A 13 -13.06 -11.17 14.31
N THR A 14 -14.31 -10.78 14.59
CA THR A 14 -15.47 -11.60 14.30
C THR A 14 -16.00 -11.44 12.87
N ALA A 15 -15.80 -10.29 12.25
CA ALA A 15 -16.15 -10.09 10.83
C ALA A 15 -15.22 -10.88 9.89
N ASP A 16 -13.92 -10.92 10.21
CA ASP A 16 -12.93 -11.71 9.47
C ASP A 16 -13.06 -13.23 9.75
N GLY A 17 -13.51 -13.62 10.94
CA GLY A 17 -13.71 -15.01 11.32
C GLY A 17 -14.92 -15.68 10.67
N ALA A 18 -15.85 -14.93 10.12
CA ALA A 18 -17.08 -15.46 9.50
C ALA A 18 -16.97 -15.66 7.99
N ASN A 19 -15.87 -15.23 7.34
CA ASN A 19 -15.76 -15.29 5.89
C ASN A 19 -14.61 -16.18 5.42
N ARG A 20 -14.96 -17.48 5.32
CA ARG A 20 -14.39 -18.46 4.40
C ARG A 20 -12.91 -18.81 4.52
N ARG A 21 -12.69 -19.99 5.04
CA ARG A 21 -11.70 -20.90 4.45
C ARG A 21 -12.07 -21.11 2.96
N HIS A 22 -11.65 -20.20 2.11
CA HIS A 22 -11.47 -20.54 0.71
C HIS A 22 -10.06 -21.07 0.56
N GLU A 23 -10.00 -22.30 0.15
CA GLU A 23 -8.79 -23.00 -0.25
C GLU A 23 -7.97 -22.07 -1.13
N GLN A 24 -6.78 -21.80 -0.67
CA GLN A 24 -5.74 -21.14 -1.41
C GLN A 24 -5.33 -22.16 -2.50
N GLU A 25 -5.94 -22.08 -3.68
CA GLU A 25 -5.44 -22.82 -4.81
C GLU A 25 -4.05 -22.27 -5.11
N ASP A 26 -3.05 -23.06 -4.75
CA ASP A 26 -1.64 -22.85 -5.09
C ASP A 26 -1.52 -22.89 -6.63
N LEU A 27 -1.57 -21.72 -7.26
CA LEU A 27 -1.20 -21.62 -8.66
C LEU A 27 0.28 -21.97 -8.80
N PRO A 28 0.64 -22.86 -9.74
CA PRO A 28 2.02 -23.27 -9.92
C PRO A 28 2.89 -22.06 -10.22
N CYS A 29 3.99 -21.95 -9.50
CA CYS A 29 5.05 -20.99 -9.79
C CYS A 29 5.53 -21.23 -11.22
N LEU A 30 5.22 -20.33 -12.15
CA LEU A 30 5.69 -20.41 -13.54
C LEU A 30 7.20 -20.21 -13.58
N SER A 31 7.94 -21.29 -13.32
CA SER A 31 9.39 -21.31 -13.43
C SER A 31 9.80 -21.66 -14.84
N ARG A 32 10.42 -20.73 -15.55
CA ARG A 32 11.36 -21.07 -16.61
C ARG A 32 12.74 -20.54 -16.25
N THR A 33 13.68 -21.45 -16.14
CA THR A 33 15.14 -21.34 -15.98
C THR A 33 15.73 -21.06 -14.60
N THR A 34 16.74 -21.81 -14.33
CA THR A 34 17.73 -21.88 -13.25
C THR A 34 18.21 -20.53 -12.69
N ASP A 35 17.77 -20.16 -11.49
CA ASP A 35 18.51 -19.47 -10.45
C ASP A 35 17.66 -19.34 -9.17
N ASP A 36 18.24 -19.66 -8.03
CA ASP A 36 17.62 -19.90 -6.72
C ASP A 36 17.03 -18.68 -5.98
N HIS A 37 16.76 -17.55 -6.65
CA HIS A 37 16.29 -16.31 -6.02
C HIS A 37 15.03 -15.71 -6.66
N ARG A 38 14.06 -16.54 -7.02
CA ARG A 38 12.83 -16.06 -7.67
C ARG A 38 11.75 -15.69 -6.67
N ALA A 39 11.23 -14.48 -6.80
CA ALA A 39 9.97 -14.08 -6.18
C ALA A 39 8.81 -14.78 -6.91
N CYS A 40 7.92 -15.45 -6.18
CA CYS A 40 6.63 -15.86 -6.71
C CYS A 40 5.69 -14.67 -6.74
N LEU A 41 4.98 -14.50 -7.86
CA LEU A 41 3.90 -13.54 -7.97
C LEU A 41 2.61 -14.23 -7.52
N GLY A 42 2.04 -13.80 -6.38
CA GLY A 42 0.73 -14.22 -5.91
C GLY A 42 -0.35 -13.28 -6.45
N ARG A 43 -1.57 -13.77 -6.58
CA ARG A 43 -2.75 -12.96 -6.93
C ARG A 43 -3.49 -12.55 -5.69
N ASP A 44 -3.86 -11.28 -5.53
CA ASP A 44 -4.88 -10.86 -4.59
C ASP A 44 -6.17 -10.47 -5.31
N ARG A 45 -7.30 -10.69 -4.61
CA ARG A 45 -8.67 -10.79 -5.16
C ARG A 45 -9.45 -9.47 -5.22
N SER A 46 -8.81 -8.32 -5.32
CA SER A 46 -9.54 -7.07 -5.59
C SER A 46 -9.81 -6.93 -7.10
N GLN A 47 -10.58 -7.84 -7.66
CA GLN A 47 -10.67 -8.10 -9.09
C GLN A 47 -11.39 -7.03 -9.91
N THR A 48 -12.33 -6.27 -9.33
CA THR A 48 -13.15 -5.32 -10.11
C THR A 48 -12.44 -4.02 -10.47
N LEU A 49 -11.33 -3.68 -9.80
CA LEU A 49 -10.61 -2.42 -9.97
C LEU A 49 -9.28 -2.57 -10.72
N GLY A 50 -8.97 -3.79 -11.19
CA GLY A 50 -7.72 -4.15 -11.85
C GLY A 50 -7.75 -3.99 -13.37
N ARG A 51 -6.69 -4.51 -14.02
CA ARG A 51 -6.52 -4.52 -15.48
C ARG A 51 -6.44 -5.93 -16.03
N LEU A 52 -6.90 -6.10 -17.28
CA LEU A 52 -6.73 -7.33 -18.04
C LEU A 52 -5.34 -7.40 -18.69
N ASP A 53 -4.78 -6.30 -19.13
CA ASP A 53 -3.43 -6.21 -19.69
C ASP A 53 -2.46 -5.63 -18.67
N LEU A 54 -1.51 -6.46 -18.22
CA LEU A 54 -0.51 -6.10 -17.22
C LEU A 54 0.85 -5.75 -17.83
N ARG A 55 0.98 -5.80 -19.16
CA ARG A 55 2.24 -5.50 -19.86
C ARG A 55 2.61 -4.02 -19.77
N PRO A 56 3.89 -3.67 -19.75
CA PRO A 56 5.06 -4.57 -19.77
C PRO A 56 5.47 -5.10 -18.37
N TRP A 57 4.69 -4.83 -17.33
CA TRP A 57 5.07 -5.04 -15.92
C TRP A 57 4.95 -6.49 -15.46
N SER A 58 4.08 -7.26 -16.11
CA SER A 58 3.90 -8.68 -15.83
C SER A 58 3.54 -9.44 -17.11
N SER A 59 3.98 -10.70 -17.17
CA SER A 59 3.58 -11.66 -18.20
C SER A 59 2.43 -12.58 -17.77
N ILE A 60 1.84 -12.32 -16.60
CA ILE A 60 0.67 -13.08 -16.13
C ILE A 60 -0.49 -12.78 -17.08
N ASP A 61 -1.11 -13.84 -17.58
CA ASP A 61 -2.32 -13.73 -18.38
C ASP A 61 -3.52 -13.43 -17.45
N ALA A 62 -4.09 -12.26 -17.60
CA ALA A 62 -5.27 -11.80 -16.87
C ALA A 62 -6.49 -11.69 -17.79
N SER A 63 -6.52 -12.42 -18.90
CA SER A 63 -7.53 -12.30 -19.97
C SER A 63 -8.96 -12.59 -19.50
N THR A 64 -9.16 -13.33 -18.42
CA THR A 64 -10.48 -13.68 -17.88
C THR A 64 -10.91 -12.82 -16.72
N ASP A 65 -9.97 -12.43 -15.86
CA ASP A 65 -10.26 -11.71 -14.64
C ASP A 65 -9.30 -10.53 -14.44
N PRO A 66 -9.79 -9.31 -14.21
CA PRO A 66 -8.93 -8.17 -13.92
C PRO A 66 -8.03 -8.42 -12.70
N VAL A 67 -6.77 -8.03 -12.79
CA VAL A 67 -5.80 -8.15 -11.69
C VAL A 67 -5.52 -6.76 -11.14
N GLY A 68 -5.85 -6.55 -9.87
CA GLY A 68 -5.61 -5.30 -9.15
C GLY A 68 -4.23 -5.25 -8.51
N GLU A 69 -3.76 -6.38 -7.96
CA GLU A 69 -2.49 -6.45 -7.24
C GLU A 69 -1.72 -7.72 -7.59
N LEU A 70 -0.40 -7.61 -7.69
CA LEU A 70 0.53 -8.72 -7.74
C LEU A 70 1.48 -8.62 -6.55
N TRP A 71 1.50 -9.63 -5.71
CA TRP A 71 2.37 -9.69 -4.55
C TRP A 71 3.67 -10.42 -4.89
N LEU A 72 4.80 -9.82 -4.55
CA LEU A 72 6.11 -10.44 -4.70
C LEU A 72 6.43 -11.20 -3.41
N GLU A 73 6.27 -12.51 -3.44
CA GLU A 73 6.49 -13.37 -2.30
C GLU A 73 7.73 -14.26 -2.49
N ARG A 74 8.23 -14.80 -1.39
CA ARG A 74 9.31 -15.79 -1.43
C ARG A 74 8.81 -17.09 -2.01
N THR A 75 9.64 -17.75 -2.80
CA THR A 75 9.39 -19.11 -3.31
C THR A 75 9.45 -20.16 -2.20
N ASP A 76 10.38 -20.00 -1.26
CA ASP A 76 10.50 -20.88 -0.10
C ASP A 76 9.44 -20.51 0.95
N LYS A 77 8.37 -21.28 0.97
CA LYS A 77 7.26 -21.12 1.92
C LYS A 77 7.60 -21.62 3.33
N SER A 78 8.70 -22.36 3.52
CA SER A 78 9.14 -22.82 4.85
C SER A 78 9.89 -21.74 5.64
N ALA A 79 10.43 -20.74 4.96
CA ALA A 79 11.10 -19.62 5.59
C ALA A 79 10.10 -18.60 6.15
N PRO A 80 10.45 -17.90 7.26
CA PRO A 80 9.61 -16.84 7.82
C PRO A 80 9.29 -15.76 6.77
N ASN A 81 8.05 -15.25 6.80
CA ASN A 81 7.67 -14.14 5.94
C ASN A 81 8.60 -12.94 6.14
N PRO A 82 9.02 -12.26 5.07
CA PRO A 82 9.77 -11.02 5.19
C PRO A 82 8.97 -9.96 5.96
N ALA A 83 9.66 -9.07 6.68
CA ALA A 83 9.03 -7.96 7.39
C ALA A 83 8.36 -6.94 6.44
N LEU A 84 8.76 -6.96 5.18
CA LEU A 84 8.24 -6.09 4.13
C LEU A 84 7.45 -6.92 3.11
N LEU A 85 6.51 -6.27 2.44
CA LEU A 85 5.80 -6.78 1.29
C LEU A 85 6.00 -5.81 0.13
N LEU A 86 6.27 -6.37 -1.05
CA LEU A 86 6.33 -5.63 -2.30
C LEU A 86 5.15 -6.05 -3.16
N LYS A 87 4.54 -5.05 -3.82
CA LYS A 87 3.41 -5.27 -4.72
C LYS A 87 3.57 -4.47 -6.01
N LEU A 88 2.91 -4.94 -7.06
CA LEU A 88 2.53 -4.12 -8.21
C LEU A 88 1.02 -3.93 -8.15
N LEU A 89 0.58 -2.69 -8.23
CA LEU A 89 -0.84 -2.32 -8.26
C LEU A 89 -1.21 -1.81 -9.65
N PHE A 90 -2.39 -2.22 -10.11
CA PHE A 90 -2.95 -1.87 -11.42
C PHE A 90 -4.35 -1.34 -11.20
N THR A 91 -4.59 -0.06 -11.43
CA THR A 91 -5.91 0.54 -11.22
C THR A 91 -6.57 0.90 -12.54
N SER A 92 -7.82 0.48 -12.74
CA SER A 92 -8.73 0.96 -13.79
C SER A 92 -9.76 1.94 -13.25
N GLU A 93 -10.00 1.90 -11.93
CA GLU A 93 -10.89 2.79 -11.19
C GLU A 93 -10.20 3.26 -9.90
N PRO A 94 -10.70 4.33 -9.24
CA PRO A 94 -10.16 4.76 -7.96
C PRO A 94 -10.32 3.69 -6.89
N LEU A 95 -9.26 3.42 -6.14
CA LEU A 95 -9.36 2.62 -4.91
C LEU A 95 -10.09 3.43 -3.83
N SER A 96 -10.57 2.74 -2.77
CA SER A 96 -11.23 3.40 -1.65
C SER A 96 -10.36 4.50 -1.04
N ILE A 97 -10.99 5.54 -0.49
CA ILE A 97 -10.31 6.40 0.46
C ILE A 97 -10.16 5.61 1.74
N GLN A 98 -8.94 5.49 2.23
CA GLN A 98 -8.57 4.57 3.31
C GLN A 98 -7.45 5.12 4.18
N VAL A 99 -7.25 4.48 5.32
CA VAL A 99 -6.13 4.69 6.22
C VAL A 99 -5.57 3.36 6.68
N HIS A 100 -4.26 3.29 6.82
CA HIS A 100 -3.57 2.18 7.45
C HIS A 100 -3.11 2.56 8.85
N PRO A 101 -3.14 1.66 9.83
CA PRO A 101 -2.70 1.97 11.18
C PRO A 101 -1.18 2.23 11.24
N ASN A 102 -0.76 3.09 12.15
CA ASN A 102 0.62 3.11 12.61
C ASN A 102 0.89 1.95 13.59
N ASP A 103 2.16 1.73 13.95
CA ASP A 103 2.55 0.62 14.83
C ASP A 103 1.88 0.65 16.21
N ALA A 104 1.70 1.85 16.77
CA ALA A 104 1.11 1.99 18.11
C ALA A 104 -0.35 1.55 18.10
N PHE A 105 -1.13 2.03 17.12
CA PHE A 105 -2.52 1.63 16.98
C PHE A 105 -2.65 0.15 16.58
N ALA A 106 -1.84 -0.33 15.64
CA ALA A 106 -1.84 -1.74 15.24
C ALA A 106 -1.65 -2.66 16.46
N ARG A 107 -0.65 -2.41 17.29
CA ARG A 107 -0.42 -3.20 18.51
C ARG A 107 -1.58 -3.10 19.51
N SER A 108 -2.23 -1.95 19.64
CA SER A 108 -3.37 -1.78 20.56
C SER A 108 -4.59 -2.63 20.17
N ILE A 109 -4.69 -3.04 18.90
CA ILE A 109 -5.76 -3.90 18.39
C ILE A 109 -5.28 -5.35 18.14
N GLY A 110 -4.06 -5.70 18.57
CA GLY A 110 -3.53 -7.07 18.50
C GLY A 110 -2.83 -7.42 17.19
N LEU A 111 -2.54 -6.44 16.32
CA LEU A 111 -1.74 -6.64 15.11
C LEU A 111 -0.25 -6.47 15.41
N PRO A 112 0.65 -7.21 14.72
CA PRO A 112 2.08 -7.17 15.00
C PRO A 112 2.72 -5.82 14.63
N ASN A 113 2.27 -5.18 13.57
CA ASN A 113 2.81 -3.91 13.04
C ASN A 113 1.77 -3.13 12.26
N GLY A 114 2.03 -1.84 12.07
CA GLY A 114 1.28 -0.97 11.21
C GLY A 114 1.55 -1.22 9.73
N LYS A 115 1.11 -0.28 8.88
CA LYS A 115 1.30 -0.35 7.44
C LYS A 115 1.76 1.00 6.90
N THR A 116 3.03 1.33 7.15
CA THR A 116 3.71 2.43 6.45
C THR A 116 4.16 1.92 5.09
N GLU A 117 3.94 2.71 4.05
CA GLU A 117 4.20 2.33 2.67
C GLU A 117 4.83 3.46 1.85
N ALA A 118 5.40 3.11 0.72
CA ALA A 118 5.85 4.03 -0.30
C ALA A 118 5.55 3.49 -1.69
N TRP A 119 5.17 4.39 -2.59
CA TRP A 119 4.80 4.07 -3.98
C TRP A 119 5.80 4.70 -4.95
N TYR A 120 6.11 3.97 -6.00
CA TYR A 120 6.80 4.48 -7.19
C TYR A 120 5.87 4.34 -8.38
N ILE A 121 5.52 5.44 -9.02
CA ILE A 121 4.62 5.45 -10.19
C ILE A 121 5.36 4.90 -11.40
N LEU A 122 4.95 3.73 -11.85
CA LEU A 122 5.51 3.04 -13.02
C LEU A 122 4.86 3.53 -14.31
N SER A 123 3.56 3.85 -14.26
CA SER A 123 2.79 4.41 -15.37
C SER A 123 1.58 5.16 -14.83
N ALA A 124 1.24 6.27 -15.46
CA ALA A 124 0.04 7.03 -15.19
C ALA A 124 -0.49 7.62 -16.49
N LEU A 125 -1.79 7.49 -16.77
CA LEU A 125 -2.41 8.16 -17.90
C LEU A 125 -2.62 9.67 -17.59
N PRO A 126 -2.79 10.52 -18.62
CA PRO A 126 -3.11 11.92 -18.40
C PRO A 126 -4.37 12.09 -17.53
N GLY A 127 -4.27 12.89 -16.47
CA GLY A 127 -5.34 13.09 -15.50
C GLY A 127 -5.33 12.13 -14.30
N ALA A 128 -4.44 11.12 -14.29
CA ALA A 128 -4.26 10.25 -13.13
C ALA A 128 -3.83 11.04 -11.90
N ARG A 129 -4.39 10.69 -10.74
CA ARG A 129 -4.16 11.41 -9.49
C ARG A 129 -4.22 10.48 -8.29
N ILE A 130 -3.56 10.86 -7.22
CA ILE A 130 -3.68 10.22 -5.91
C ILE A 130 -4.22 11.22 -4.90
N ALA A 131 -4.84 10.73 -3.83
CA ALA A 131 -5.18 11.54 -2.67
C ALA A 131 -4.17 11.25 -1.55
N LEU A 132 -3.70 12.29 -0.88
CA LEU A 132 -2.81 12.17 0.27
C LEU A 132 -3.12 13.27 1.28
N GLY A 133 -3.54 12.87 2.50
CA GLY A 133 -3.99 13.77 3.55
C GLY A 133 -5.29 14.51 3.21
N LEU A 134 -5.68 15.39 4.12
CA LEU A 134 -6.88 16.20 4.03
C LEU A 134 -6.53 17.68 3.76
N ASN A 135 -7.50 18.45 3.29
CA ASN A 135 -7.37 19.89 3.03
C ASN A 135 -7.18 20.71 4.33
N ARG A 136 -7.65 20.18 5.45
CA ARG A 136 -7.53 20.77 6.78
C ARG A 136 -7.49 19.69 7.86
N HIS A 137 -7.16 20.06 9.07
CA HIS A 137 -7.36 19.17 10.22
C HIS A 137 -8.85 19.00 10.52
N LEU A 138 -9.24 17.79 10.86
CA LEU A 138 -10.57 17.44 11.34
C LEU A 138 -10.47 16.93 12.79
N THR A 139 -11.43 17.30 13.61
CA THR A 139 -11.67 16.64 14.88
C THR A 139 -12.22 15.23 14.65
N PRO A 140 -12.15 14.33 15.64
CA PRO A 140 -12.76 13.01 15.56
C PRO A 140 -14.25 13.04 15.22
N GLN A 141 -14.97 14.05 15.69
CA GLN A 141 -16.40 14.25 15.41
C GLN A 141 -16.62 14.63 13.94
N GLU A 142 -15.90 15.66 13.45
CA GLU A 142 -16.00 16.10 12.05
C GLU A 142 -15.61 14.98 11.08
N LEU A 143 -14.61 14.15 11.44
CA LEU A 143 -14.21 13.01 10.60
C LEU A 143 -15.32 11.97 10.50
N ARG A 144 -16.00 11.65 11.63
CA ARG A 144 -17.18 10.75 11.60
C ARG A 144 -18.30 11.28 10.74
N GLU A 145 -18.64 12.55 10.91
CA GLU A 145 -19.67 13.20 10.11
C GLU A 145 -19.36 13.14 8.63
N ALA A 146 -18.11 13.47 8.25
CA ALA A 146 -17.66 13.45 6.85
C ALA A 146 -17.63 12.03 6.24
N ILE A 147 -17.39 10.99 7.03
CA ILE A 147 -17.49 9.60 6.58
C ILE A 147 -18.96 9.22 6.39
N GLY A 148 -19.80 9.58 7.38
CA GLY A 148 -21.23 9.21 7.38
C GLY A 148 -22.02 9.85 6.23
N ASP A 149 -21.74 11.09 5.88
CA ASP A 149 -22.42 11.80 4.80
C ASP A 149 -21.66 11.72 3.43
N GLY A 150 -20.45 11.13 3.43
CA GLY A 150 -19.63 10.96 2.23
C GLY A 150 -18.81 12.18 1.82
N SER A 151 -18.92 13.31 2.54
CA SER A 151 -18.18 14.55 2.21
C SER A 151 -16.66 14.41 2.37
N ILE A 152 -16.19 13.34 3.00
CA ILE A 152 -14.77 13.00 3.08
C ILE A 152 -14.12 12.95 1.68
N ALA A 153 -14.85 12.61 0.65
CA ALA A 153 -14.38 12.58 -0.73
C ALA A 153 -13.95 13.95 -1.26
N ASP A 154 -14.56 15.02 -0.74
CA ASP A 154 -14.23 16.41 -1.09
C ASP A 154 -13.13 17.00 -0.19
N LEU A 155 -12.86 16.37 0.95
CA LEU A 155 -11.88 16.83 1.92
C LEU A 155 -10.48 16.28 1.70
N VAL A 156 -10.32 15.18 0.97
CA VAL A 156 -8.99 14.63 0.64
C VAL A 156 -8.26 15.49 -0.39
N GLN A 157 -6.95 15.61 -0.22
CA GLN A 157 -6.10 16.35 -1.16
C GLN A 157 -5.72 15.48 -2.37
N TRP A 158 -6.47 15.66 -3.46
CA TRP A 158 -6.12 15.07 -4.75
C TRP A 158 -4.99 15.85 -5.42
N ARG A 159 -3.97 15.14 -5.89
CA ARG A 159 -2.87 15.71 -6.68
C ARG A 159 -2.56 14.85 -7.90
N PRO A 160 -2.20 15.47 -9.04
CA PRO A 160 -1.78 14.72 -10.22
C PRO A 160 -0.49 13.95 -9.92
N VAL A 161 -0.32 12.84 -10.63
CA VAL A 161 0.92 12.04 -10.61
C VAL A 161 1.36 11.70 -12.02
N ALA A 162 2.67 11.51 -12.18
CA ALA A 162 3.32 11.11 -13.42
C ALA A 162 4.29 9.95 -13.18
N GLN A 163 4.68 9.27 -14.26
CA GLN A 163 5.71 8.24 -14.19
C GLN A 163 6.99 8.78 -13.54
N GLY A 164 7.50 8.04 -12.57
CA GLY A 164 8.71 8.39 -11.83
C GLY A 164 8.46 9.11 -10.51
N ASP A 165 7.23 9.55 -10.24
CA ASP A 165 6.86 10.13 -8.95
C ASP A 165 6.99 9.10 -7.82
N VAL A 166 7.34 9.61 -6.65
CA VAL A 166 7.47 8.85 -5.42
C VAL A 166 6.56 9.43 -4.37
N ILE A 167 5.78 8.59 -3.71
CA ILE A 167 4.85 8.99 -2.65
C ILE A 167 5.17 8.18 -1.39
N PHE A 168 5.46 8.85 -0.29
CA PHE A 168 5.60 8.24 1.02
C PHE A 168 4.32 8.39 1.82
N VAL A 169 3.80 7.28 2.33
CA VAL A 169 2.52 7.19 3.06
C VAL A 169 2.77 6.55 4.43
N PRO A 170 3.09 7.35 5.45
CA PRO A 170 3.18 6.85 6.82
C PRO A 170 1.85 6.27 7.30
N GLY A 171 1.91 5.26 8.16
CA GLY A 171 0.73 4.77 8.87
C GLY A 171 0.03 5.92 9.61
N GLY A 172 -1.31 5.96 9.54
CA GLY A 172 -2.13 7.07 10.02
C GLY A 172 -2.55 8.07 8.94
N THR A 173 -1.91 8.07 7.78
CA THR A 173 -2.24 9.00 6.69
C THR A 173 -3.45 8.55 5.90
N ILE A 174 -4.49 9.38 5.80
CA ILE A 174 -5.63 9.15 4.91
C ILE A 174 -5.18 9.32 3.46
N HIS A 175 -5.49 8.35 2.59
CA HIS A 175 -5.02 8.35 1.21
C HIS A 175 -5.96 7.59 0.27
N ALA A 176 -5.76 7.77 -1.04
CA ALA A 176 -6.39 6.97 -2.09
C ALA A 176 -5.51 6.95 -3.35
N ILE A 177 -5.63 5.88 -4.12
CA ILE A 177 -5.03 5.76 -5.44
C ILE A 177 -6.15 5.93 -6.47
N GLY A 178 -5.98 6.86 -7.41
CA GLY A 178 -6.94 7.09 -8.49
C GLY A 178 -6.88 6.02 -9.58
N ALA A 179 -7.70 6.20 -10.60
CA ALA A 179 -7.72 5.35 -11.77
C ALA A 179 -6.46 5.53 -12.62
N ASP A 180 -6.24 4.55 -13.51
CA ASP A 180 -5.26 4.62 -14.58
C ASP A 180 -3.79 4.71 -14.15
N ILE A 181 -3.48 4.13 -13.01
CA ILE A 181 -2.14 4.08 -12.43
C ILE A 181 -1.62 2.64 -12.43
N VAL A 182 -0.33 2.48 -12.70
CA VAL A 182 0.47 1.30 -12.35
C VAL A 182 1.57 1.77 -11.43
N LEU A 183 1.68 1.17 -10.26
CA LEU A 183 2.70 1.53 -9.29
C LEU A 183 3.36 0.30 -8.65
N ALA A 184 4.59 0.48 -8.20
CA ALA A 184 5.27 -0.44 -7.30
C ALA A 184 5.12 0.09 -5.87
N GLU A 185 4.64 -0.78 -4.97
CA GLU A 185 4.46 -0.50 -3.55
C GLU A 185 5.44 -1.30 -2.72
N ILE A 186 6.10 -0.64 -1.78
CA ILE A 186 6.79 -1.29 -0.66
C ILE A 186 6.09 -0.89 0.62
N GLN A 187 5.78 -1.88 1.48
CA GLN A 187 5.06 -1.66 2.71
C GLN A 187 5.58 -2.54 3.86
N GLN A 188 5.30 -2.16 5.11
CA GLN A 188 5.34 -3.11 6.20
C GLN A 188 4.37 -4.25 5.89
N ARG A 189 4.73 -5.49 6.27
CA ARG A 189 3.86 -6.65 6.02
C ARG A 189 2.64 -6.64 6.94
N SER A 190 1.61 -5.98 6.49
CA SER A 190 0.31 -5.84 7.16
C SER A 190 -0.79 -5.68 6.09
N ASP A 191 -1.95 -6.25 6.33
CA ASP A 191 -3.15 -6.10 5.49
C ASP A 191 -4.19 -5.18 6.12
N ALA A 192 -3.85 -4.54 7.25
CA ALA A 192 -4.77 -3.67 7.96
C ALA A 192 -5.12 -2.45 7.11
N THR A 193 -6.37 -2.40 6.67
CA THR A 193 -6.92 -1.29 5.87
C THR A 193 -8.28 -0.89 6.44
N PHE A 194 -8.41 0.37 6.83
CA PHE A 194 -9.67 0.94 7.30
C PHE A 194 -10.21 1.89 6.24
N ARG A 195 -11.40 1.57 5.76
CA ARG A 195 -12.03 2.26 4.62
C ARG A 195 -12.94 3.38 5.11
N LEU A 196 -12.75 4.59 4.52
CA LEU A 196 -13.53 5.78 4.80
C LEU A 196 -14.65 5.98 3.77
N PHE A 197 -14.33 5.75 2.49
CA PHE A 197 -15.24 5.99 1.38
C PHE A 197 -14.92 5.06 0.22
N ASP A 198 -15.94 4.53 -0.46
CA ASP A 198 -15.74 3.50 -1.47
C ASP A 198 -16.42 3.78 -2.82
N PHE A 199 -16.66 5.03 -3.13
CA PHE A 199 -17.22 5.48 -4.42
C PHE A 199 -18.50 4.74 -4.85
N GLY A 200 -19.40 4.47 -3.89
CA GLY A 200 -20.67 3.78 -4.13
C GLY A 200 -20.59 2.24 -4.25
N ARG A 201 -19.41 1.66 -4.09
CA ARG A 201 -19.25 0.21 -3.97
C ARG A 201 -19.59 -0.18 -2.52
N HIS A 202 -20.49 -1.12 -2.32
CA HIS A 202 -21.06 -1.48 -1.01
C HIS A 202 -20.12 -2.32 -0.12
N ARG A 203 -18.80 -2.01 -0.08
CA ARG A 203 -17.89 -2.61 0.88
C ARG A 203 -18.03 -1.93 2.24
N GLU A 204 -17.75 -2.67 3.31
CA GLU A 204 -17.85 -2.17 4.68
C GLU A 204 -16.94 -0.94 4.90
N LEU A 205 -17.49 0.08 5.55
CA LEU A 205 -16.75 1.23 6.08
C LEU A 205 -16.40 0.96 7.55
N HIS A 206 -15.23 1.47 7.99
CA HIS A 206 -14.66 1.14 9.29
C HIS A 206 -14.54 2.38 10.18
N GLU A 207 -15.64 3.10 10.36
CA GLU A 207 -15.70 4.44 10.96
C GLU A 207 -14.91 4.58 12.27
N ASP A 208 -15.17 3.74 13.27
CA ASP A 208 -14.48 3.81 14.57
C ASP A 208 -12.97 3.52 14.46
N SER A 209 -12.61 2.53 13.64
CA SER A 209 -11.21 2.18 13.39
C SER A 209 -10.48 3.29 12.64
N VAL A 210 -11.13 3.92 11.67
CA VAL A 210 -10.61 5.07 10.94
C VAL A 210 -10.29 6.22 11.88
N VAL A 211 -11.26 6.63 12.70
CA VAL A 211 -11.09 7.74 13.63
C VAL A 211 -9.94 7.49 14.62
N ALA A 212 -9.78 6.23 15.05
CA ALA A 212 -8.73 5.87 15.98
C ALA A 212 -7.34 5.70 15.32
N ALA A 213 -7.29 5.30 14.05
CA ALA A 213 -6.07 5.03 13.32
C ALA A 213 -5.50 6.26 12.59
N SER A 214 -6.34 7.26 12.25
CA SER A 214 -5.94 8.34 11.36
C SER A 214 -5.37 9.56 12.06
N GLU A 215 -4.37 10.15 11.42
CA GLU A 215 -3.96 11.54 11.58
C GLU A 215 -4.78 12.38 10.60
N ALA A 216 -5.98 12.83 11.04
CA ALA A 216 -6.96 13.49 10.18
C ALA A 216 -6.55 14.94 9.87
N GLY A 217 -5.53 15.11 9.04
CA GLY A 217 -4.95 16.41 8.71
C GLY A 217 -4.29 16.47 7.33
N PRO A 218 -3.62 17.58 7.03
CA PRO A 218 -2.87 17.78 5.80
C PRO A 218 -1.83 16.68 5.54
N PRO A 219 -1.39 16.51 4.27
CA PRO A 219 -0.46 15.45 3.91
C PRO A 219 0.88 15.60 4.65
N PRO A 220 1.53 14.47 4.99
CA PRO A 220 2.85 14.51 5.59
C PRO A 220 3.88 15.07 4.62
N THR A 221 4.93 15.68 5.17
CA THR A 221 6.07 16.15 4.39
C THR A 221 6.72 14.98 3.65
N GLN A 222 6.89 15.13 2.33
CA GLN A 222 7.52 14.11 1.51
C GLN A 222 9.04 14.22 1.63
N PRO A 223 9.75 13.13 1.94
CA PRO A 223 11.22 13.16 2.00
C PRO A 223 11.81 13.43 0.61
N PRO A 224 12.79 14.33 0.49
CA PRO A 224 13.44 14.55 -0.80
C PRO A 224 14.29 13.33 -1.18
N PRO A 225 14.29 12.92 -2.47
CA PRO A 225 15.17 11.88 -2.94
C PRO A 225 16.65 12.26 -2.74
N ARG A 226 17.48 11.29 -2.35
CA ARG A 226 18.92 11.50 -2.09
C ARG A 226 19.76 10.67 -3.04
N ARG A 227 20.56 11.35 -3.87
CA ARG A 227 21.50 10.68 -4.77
C ARG A 227 22.70 10.16 -3.99
N LEU A 228 23.03 8.89 -4.19
CA LEU A 228 24.22 8.25 -3.62
C LEU A 228 25.36 8.19 -4.63
N THR A 229 25.04 7.77 -5.86
CA THR A 229 25.96 7.71 -7.01
C THR A 229 25.22 8.08 -8.29
N ASP A 230 25.90 8.09 -9.43
CA ASP A 230 25.24 8.30 -10.72
C ASP A 230 24.20 7.21 -11.04
N ALA A 231 24.41 6.00 -10.48
CA ALA A 231 23.53 4.85 -10.69
C ALA A 231 22.47 4.69 -9.60
N ARG A 232 22.63 5.30 -8.40
CA ARG A 232 21.81 4.99 -7.22
C ARG A 232 21.14 6.24 -6.66
N LEU A 233 19.83 6.19 -6.52
CA LEU A 233 18.99 7.24 -5.96
C LEU A 233 18.09 6.66 -4.87
N VAL A 234 18.30 7.07 -3.61
CA VAL A 234 17.35 6.78 -2.52
C VAL A 234 16.11 7.62 -2.76
N LEU A 235 14.98 6.97 -2.91
CA LEU A 235 13.66 7.56 -3.13
C LEU A 235 12.98 7.90 -1.81
N VAL A 236 13.00 6.95 -0.87
CA VAL A 236 12.46 7.09 0.49
C VAL A 236 13.40 6.38 1.46
N ALA A 237 13.70 7.02 2.57
CA ALA A 237 14.33 6.38 3.72
C ALA A 237 13.43 6.61 4.94
N SER A 238 12.96 5.51 5.54
CA SER A 238 12.12 5.51 6.74
C SER A 238 12.73 4.60 7.81
N SER A 239 12.11 4.54 8.98
CA SER A 239 12.50 3.59 10.02
C SER A 239 12.24 2.13 9.64
N TYR A 240 11.44 1.85 8.63
CA TYR A 240 11.02 0.52 8.23
C TYR A 240 11.79 -0.01 7.02
N PHE A 241 12.11 0.86 6.05
CA PHE A 241 12.77 0.48 4.81
C PHE A 241 13.51 1.64 4.16
N VAL A 242 14.43 1.27 3.28
CA VAL A 242 15.03 2.19 2.30
C VAL A 242 14.55 1.75 0.91
N PHE A 243 13.84 2.64 0.23
CA PHE A 243 13.38 2.43 -1.14
C PHE A 243 14.30 3.16 -2.10
N GLU A 244 14.90 2.43 -3.04
CA GLU A 244 15.96 2.92 -3.90
C GLU A 244 15.70 2.58 -5.36
N ARG A 245 16.02 3.50 -6.25
CA ARG A 245 16.11 3.25 -7.69
C ARG A 245 17.57 3.06 -8.10
N ILE A 246 17.84 1.97 -8.81
CA ILE A 246 19.17 1.64 -9.34
C ILE A 246 19.10 1.62 -10.88
N ASP A 247 19.94 2.44 -11.53
CA ASP A 247 20.11 2.39 -12.98
C ASP A 247 21.28 1.45 -13.32
N LEU A 248 20.92 0.24 -13.75
CA LEU A 248 21.88 -0.82 -14.04
C LEU A 248 22.87 -0.45 -15.15
N ARG A 249 22.52 0.47 -16.06
CA ARG A 249 23.41 0.94 -17.14
C ARG A 249 24.51 1.87 -16.64
N ARG A 250 24.39 2.38 -15.42
CA ARG A 250 25.33 3.32 -14.80
C ARG A 250 26.12 2.73 -13.65
N ILE A 251 25.95 1.44 -13.34
CA ILE A 251 26.69 0.78 -12.27
C ILE A 251 28.18 0.71 -12.64
N ARG A 252 29.03 1.24 -11.76
CA ARG A 252 30.48 1.10 -11.81
C ARG A 252 30.95 0.14 -10.72
N SER A 253 32.13 -0.43 -10.86
CA SER A 253 32.77 -1.27 -9.83
C SER A 253 32.87 -0.45 -8.53
N GLY A 254 32.19 -0.84 -7.47
CA GLY A 254 32.12 -0.13 -6.19
C GLY A 254 30.72 0.37 -5.80
N ASP A 255 29.78 0.45 -6.74
CA ASP A 255 28.41 0.89 -6.47
C ASP A 255 27.56 -0.16 -5.74
N SER A 256 28.05 -1.39 -5.61
CA SER A 256 27.34 -2.54 -5.05
C SER A 256 27.36 -2.64 -3.51
N ARG A 257 27.88 -1.63 -2.81
CA ARG A 257 27.84 -1.65 -1.34
C ARG A 257 26.40 -1.45 -0.83
N PRO A 258 25.92 -2.31 0.06
CA PRO A 258 24.62 -2.11 0.68
C PRO A 258 24.62 -0.78 1.45
N ILE A 259 23.49 -0.07 1.40
CA ILE A 259 23.25 1.07 2.28
C ILE A 259 23.29 0.53 3.71
N GLY A 260 24.21 1.04 4.54
CA GLY A 260 24.20 0.71 5.97
C GLY A 260 22.81 0.99 6.54
N LYS A 261 22.34 0.13 7.45
CA LYS A 261 21.08 0.39 8.17
C LYS A 261 21.12 1.84 8.68
N PRO A 262 20.03 2.61 8.54
CA PRO A 262 19.95 3.90 9.20
C PRO A 262 20.23 3.67 10.70
N GLY A 263 21.26 4.34 11.24
CA GLY A 263 21.57 4.25 12.65
C GLY A 263 20.39 4.82 13.43
N PHE A 264 19.78 3.99 14.24
CA PHE A 264 18.84 4.44 15.25
C PHE A 264 19.67 5.07 16.39
N SER A 265 19.63 6.38 16.49
CA SER A 265 20.02 7.13 17.68
C SER A 265 18.79 7.40 18.51
#